data_0a8f8bc98ba13818a7db928c4e91e226
#
_entry.id   0a8f8bc98ba13818a7db928c4e91e226
#
_cell.length_a   1.000
_cell.length_b   1.000
_cell.length_c   1.000
_cell.angle_alpha   90.00
_cell.angle_beta   90.00
_cell.angle_gamma   90.00
#
_symmetry.space_group_name_H-M   'P 1'
#
loop_
_entity.id
_entity.type
_entity.pdbx_description
1 polymer ?
#
loop_
_entity_poly.entity_id
_entity_poly.type
_entity_poly.pdbx_seq_one_letter_code
_entity_poly.pdbx_strand_id
1 'polypeptide(L)'
;MNLLLKVIILFFSSVAPALTDATEFSFKSIDGGSLDIRAYKGKAVLVTNTASRCGFTNQYSHLEKLHKSYKDKGLVVIAVPSNDFNQELSSNSKVKEFCNISFDLTLPIAEITSVRGKNAHPFYRWLKKEHNFQPKWNFYKVLLDKNGHFH
;
A
#
# COMPACT_ATOMS: atom_id res chain seq x y z
N MET A 1 5.78 68.71 -5.60
CA MET A 1 4.73 67.71 -5.94
C MET A 1 5.43 66.37 -5.94
N ASN A 2 5.46 65.68 -4.73
CA ASN A 2 6.21 64.45 -4.52
C ASN A 2 5.30 63.26 -4.77
N LEU A 3 5.60 62.52 -5.83
CA LEU A 3 4.92 61.29 -6.18
C LEU A 3 5.57 60.12 -5.42
N LEU A 4 4.96 59.72 -4.30
CA LEU A 4 5.36 58.56 -3.51
C LEU A 4 4.96 57.28 -4.26
N LEU A 5 5.93 56.67 -4.91
CA LEU A 5 5.80 55.34 -5.54
C LEU A 5 5.67 54.26 -4.45
N LYS A 6 4.45 53.80 -4.15
CA LYS A 6 4.22 52.67 -3.25
C LYS A 6 4.59 51.39 -3.98
N VAL A 7 5.75 50.85 -3.63
CA VAL A 7 6.14 49.49 -4.06
C VAL A 7 5.35 48.50 -3.24
N ILE A 8 4.38 47.81 -3.85
CA ILE A 8 3.65 46.69 -3.26
C ILE A 8 4.52 45.46 -3.47
N ILE A 9 5.21 44.99 -2.42
CA ILE A 9 5.92 43.72 -2.42
C ILE A 9 4.89 42.61 -2.17
N LEU A 10 4.49 41.92 -3.25
CA LEU A 10 3.69 40.71 -3.16
C LEU A 10 4.57 39.58 -2.66
N PHE A 11 4.43 39.21 -1.39
CA PHE A 11 5.00 37.95 -0.87
C PHE A 11 4.23 36.77 -1.47
N PHE A 12 4.78 36.15 -2.48
CA PHE A 12 4.37 34.81 -2.90
C PHE A 12 4.84 33.83 -1.82
N SER A 13 3.95 33.50 -0.88
CA SER A 13 4.17 32.37 0.01
C SER A 13 4.07 31.08 -0.82
N SER A 14 5.21 30.50 -1.21
CA SER A 14 5.21 29.19 -1.82
C SER A 14 4.92 28.16 -0.71
N VAL A 15 3.65 27.77 -0.60
CA VAL A 15 3.28 26.61 0.20
C VAL A 15 3.84 25.40 -0.55
N ALA A 16 4.92 24.82 -0.02
CA ALA A 16 5.39 23.51 -0.51
C ALA A 16 4.23 22.52 -0.36
N PRO A 17 3.93 21.70 -1.41
CA PRO A 17 2.90 20.69 -1.28
C PRO A 17 3.25 19.80 -0.09
N ALA A 18 2.34 19.64 0.86
CA ALA A 18 2.49 18.72 1.96
C ALA A 18 2.77 17.33 1.36
N LEU A 19 3.83 16.67 1.81
CA LEU A 19 4.13 15.29 1.40
C LEU A 19 2.92 14.45 1.80
N THR A 20 2.26 13.89 0.79
CA THR A 20 1.13 12.98 0.98
C THR A 20 1.66 11.76 1.72
N ASP A 21 1.14 11.45 2.88
CA ASP A 21 1.43 10.19 3.56
C ASP A 21 0.54 9.06 3.04
N ALA A 22 0.82 7.83 3.45
CA ALA A 22 0.07 6.68 2.96
C ALA A 22 -1.37 6.60 3.48
N THR A 23 -1.77 7.42 4.45
CA THR A 23 -3.12 7.38 5.04
C THR A 23 -4.22 7.84 4.08
N GLU A 24 -3.86 8.45 2.95
CA GLU A 24 -4.82 8.85 1.91
C GLU A 24 -5.23 7.69 0.99
N PHE A 25 -4.57 6.53 1.08
CA PHE A 25 -4.81 5.42 0.17
C PHE A 25 -5.69 4.34 0.80
N SER A 26 -6.45 3.67 -0.06
CA SER A 26 -7.26 2.51 0.31
C SER A 26 -7.25 1.49 -0.83
N PHE A 27 -7.32 0.21 -0.50
CA PHE A 27 -7.47 -0.88 -1.46
C PHE A 27 -8.89 -1.43 -1.39
N LYS A 28 -9.42 -1.94 -2.50
CA LYS A 28 -10.63 -2.76 -2.44
C LYS A 28 -10.32 -4.06 -1.71
N SER A 29 -11.17 -4.46 -0.77
CA SER A 29 -11.00 -5.72 -0.06
C SER A 29 -11.55 -6.89 -0.87
N ILE A 30 -10.85 -8.02 -0.87
CA ILE A 30 -11.30 -9.26 -1.50
C ILE A 30 -12.58 -9.83 -0.83
N ASP A 31 -12.86 -9.40 0.41
CA ASP A 31 -14.06 -9.75 1.18
C ASP A 31 -15.20 -8.75 0.97
N GLY A 32 -15.00 -7.76 0.12
CA GLY A 32 -15.90 -6.63 -0.07
C GLY A 32 -15.54 -5.42 0.79
N GLY A 33 -16.00 -4.25 0.37
CA GLY A 33 -15.64 -3.00 1.02
C GLY A 33 -14.22 -2.53 0.74
N SER A 34 -13.59 -1.88 1.70
CA SER A 34 -12.33 -1.17 1.53
C SER A 34 -11.35 -1.44 2.67
N LEU A 35 -10.08 -1.59 2.34
CA LEU A 35 -8.94 -1.58 3.26
C LEU A 35 -8.34 -0.17 3.26
N ASP A 36 -8.88 0.70 4.08
CA ASP A 36 -8.44 2.09 4.21
C ASP A 36 -7.22 2.15 5.15
N ILE A 37 -6.08 2.62 4.65
CA ILE A 37 -4.85 2.74 5.47
C ILE A 37 -5.07 3.70 6.64
N ARG A 38 -5.94 4.71 6.49
CA ARG A 38 -6.31 5.62 7.57
C ARG A 38 -6.96 4.91 8.76
N ALA A 39 -7.70 3.84 8.52
CA ALA A 39 -8.31 3.05 9.59
C ALA A 39 -7.28 2.36 10.49
N TYR A 40 -6.04 2.26 10.03
CA TYR A 40 -4.92 1.66 10.79
C TYR A 40 -4.01 2.71 11.45
N LYS A 41 -4.41 3.98 11.50
CA LYS A 41 -3.64 5.03 12.18
C LYS A 41 -3.29 4.62 13.61
N GLY A 42 -2.05 4.85 14.01
CA GLY A 42 -1.51 4.39 15.30
C GLY A 42 -0.91 2.97 15.27
N LYS A 43 -1.04 2.26 14.13
CA LYS A 43 -0.41 0.95 13.92
C LYS A 43 0.60 1.03 12.78
N ALA A 44 1.65 0.22 12.85
CA ALA A 44 2.49 -0.03 11.70
C ALA A 44 1.73 -0.88 10.67
N VAL A 45 1.92 -0.63 9.38
CA VAL A 45 1.28 -1.38 8.30
C VAL A 45 2.33 -1.96 7.37
N LEU A 46 2.34 -3.28 7.21
CA LEU A 46 3.17 -3.97 6.25
C LEU A 46 2.32 -4.33 5.02
N VAL A 47 2.58 -3.67 3.91
CA VAL A 47 1.92 -3.96 2.63
C VAL A 47 2.85 -4.83 1.78
N THR A 48 2.35 -5.99 1.33
CA THR A 48 3.13 -6.93 0.51
C THR A 48 2.37 -7.23 -0.78
N ASN A 49 2.97 -7.01 -1.95
CA ASN A 49 2.40 -7.50 -3.19
C ASN A 49 2.64 -9.01 -3.32
N THR A 50 1.60 -9.76 -3.62
CA THR A 50 1.60 -11.23 -3.57
C THR A 50 1.19 -11.86 -4.90
N ALA A 51 1.42 -13.16 -5.05
CA ALA A 51 0.91 -13.95 -6.16
C ALA A 51 0.79 -15.44 -5.77
N SER A 52 -0.25 -16.11 -6.27
CA SER A 52 -0.58 -17.49 -5.92
C SER A 52 0.29 -18.55 -6.62
N ARG A 53 0.97 -18.21 -7.73
CA ARG A 53 1.76 -19.12 -8.55
C ARG A 53 3.25 -18.75 -8.60
N CYS A 54 3.75 -18.14 -7.54
CA CYS A 54 5.11 -17.68 -7.42
C CYS A 54 5.96 -18.69 -6.64
N GLY A 55 7.24 -18.82 -6.96
CA GLY A 55 8.19 -19.61 -6.15
C GLY A 55 8.30 -19.13 -4.69
N PHE A 56 7.89 -17.90 -4.41
CA PHE A 56 7.87 -17.32 -3.07
C PHE A 56 6.53 -17.41 -2.35
N THR A 57 5.53 -18.12 -2.91
CA THR A 57 4.16 -18.20 -2.36
C THR A 57 4.11 -18.72 -0.93
N ASN A 58 5.07 -19.58 -0.52
CA ASN A 58 5.20 -20.03 0.87
C ASN A 58 5.40 -18.89 1.88
N GLN A 59 5.79 -17.69 1.44
CA GLN A 59 5.86 -16.53 2.33
C GLN A 59 4.51 -16.13 2.91
N TYR A 60 3.38 -16.53 2.33
CA TYR A 60 2.07 -16.33 2.94
C TYR A 60 2.00 -16.89 4.37
N SER A 61 2.56 -18.07 4.62
CA SER A 61 2.62 -18.64 5.98
C SER A 61 3.40 -17.76 6.96
N HIS A 62 4.49 -17.15 6.49
CA HIS A 62 5.28 -16.24 7.32
C HIS A 62 4.56 -14.91 7.57
N LEU A 63 3.87 -14.37 6.56
CA LEU A 63 3.06 -13.14 6.68
C LEU A 63 1.90 -13.35 7.66
N GLU A 64 1.22 -14.50 7.57
CA GLU A 64 0.13 -14.86 8.49
C GLU A 64 0.65 -15.02 9.93
N LYS A 65 1.76 -15.73 10.11
CA LYS A 65 2.40 -15.85 11.44
C LYS A 65 2.76 -14.48 12.01
N LEU A 66 3.33 -13.61 11.19
CA LEU A 66 3.67 -12.24 11.59
C LEU A 66 2.41 -11.48 11.99
N HIS A 67 1.36 -11.53 11.17
CA HIS A 67 0.08 -10.89 11.45
C HIS A 67 -0.51 -11.38 12.79
N LYS A 68 -0.66 -12.70 12.96
CA LYS A 68 -1.21 -13.29 14.21
C LYS A 68 -0.40 -12.90 15.45
N SER A 69 0.94 -12.86 15.34
CA SER A 69 1.83 -12.55 16.48
C SER A 69 1.84 -11.08 16.90
N TYR A 70 1.52 -10.15 15.99
CA TYR A 70 1.71 -8.73 16.21
C TYR A 70 0.47 -7.87 16.00
N LYS A 71 -0.67 -8.39 15.51
CA LYS A 71 -1.90 -7.61 15.30
C LYS A 71 -2.37 -6.89 16.56
N ASP A 72 -2.25 -7.54 17.72
CA ASP A 72 -2.62 -6.96 19.02
C ASP A 72 -1.51 -6.08 19.63
N LYS A 73 -0.32 -6.06 18.99
CA LYS A 73 0.83 -5.23 19.34
C LYS A 73 1.02 -4.04 18.41
N GLY A 74 0.05 -3.78 17.53
CA GLY A 74 0.05 -2.61 16.67
C GLY A 74 0.68 -2.81 15.29
N LEU A 75 0.68 -4.03 14.73
CA LEU A 75 1.04 -4.30 13.33
C LEU A 75 -0.16 -4.84 12.54
N VAL A 76 -0.40 -4.26 11.38
CA VAL A 76 -1.30 -4.82 10.38
C VAL A 76 -0.50 -5.30 9.19
N VAL A 77 -0.77 -6.50 8.69
CA VAL A 77 -0.17 -7.02 7.45
C VAL A 77 -1.26 -7.07 6.39
N ILE A 78 -1.04 -6.45 5.23
CA ILE A 78 -1.97 -6.43 4.09
C ILE A 78 -1.32 -7.16 2.92
N ALA A 79 -1.99 -8.18 2.38
CA ALA A 79 -1.62 -8.81 1.13
C ALA A 79 -2.32 -8.10 -0.04
N VAL A 80 -1.56 -7.80 -1.09
CA VAL A 80 -2.05 -7.17 -2.33
C VAL A 80 -1.74 -8.10 -3.51
N PRO A 81 -2.64 -9.04 -3.86
CA PRO A 81 -2.47 -9.90 -5.01
C PRO A 81 -2.29 -9.09 -6.30
N SER A 82 -1.34 -9.49 -7.14
CA SER A 82 -1.06 -8.80 -8.41
C SER A 82 -0.65 -9.77 -9.51
N ASN A 83 -1.21 -9.56 -10.69
CA ASN A 83 -0.80 -10.31 -11.89
C ASN A 83 0.24 -9.58 -12.75
N ASP A 84 0.83 -8.49 -12.28
CA ASP A 84 1.80 -7.72 -13.06
C ASP A 84 3.10 -8.49 -13.38
N PHE A 85 3.31 -9.63 -12.72
CA PHE A 85 4.41 -10.56 -12.96
C PHE A 85 3.93 -11.90 -13.56
N ASN A 86 2.67 -11.97 -14.06
CA ASN A 86 2.05 -13.13 -14.71
C ASN A 86 2.02 -14.39 -13.82
N GLN A 87 1.90 -14.23 -12.51
CA GLN A 87 1.92 -15.33 -11.54
C GLN A 87 0.70 -15.33 -10.60
N GLU A 88 -0.36 -14.57 -10.90
CA GLU A 88 -1.57 -14.59 -10.11
C GLU A 88 -2.69 -15.40 -10.79
N LEU A 89 -3.68 -15.83 -10.00
CA LEU A 89 -4.90 -16.47 -10.45
C LEU A 89 -5.81 -15.46 -11.16
N SER A 90 -6.72 -15.95 -11.99
CA SER A 90 -7.49 -15.13 -12.94
C SER A 90 -8.64 -14.33 -12.32
N SER A 91 -8.99 -14.57 -11.05
CA SER A 91 -10.10 -13.86 -10.39
C SER A 91 -9.91 -13.73 -8.87
N ASN A 92 -10.54 -12.71 -8.28
CA ASN A 92 -10.54 -12.49 -6.84
C ASN A 92 -11.09 -13.70 -6.07
N SER A 93 -12.15 -14.35 -6.56
CA SER A 93 -12.71 -15.54 -5.92
C SER A 93 -11.71 -16.69 -5.82
N LYS A 94 -10.95 -16.95 -6.91
CA LYS A 94 -9.91 -18.00 -6.91
C LYS A 94 -8.75 -17.66 -6.00
N VAL A 95 -8.34 -16.39 -5.93
CA VAL A 95 -7.30 -15.93 -5.00
C VAL A 95 -7.77 -16.12 -3.57
N LYS A 96 -8.98 -15.69 -3.24
CA LYS A 96 -9.56 -15.84 -1.91
C LYS A 96 -9.63 -17.31 -1.49
N GLU A 97 -10.16 -18.17 -2.35
CA GLU A 97 -10.22 -19.61 -2.10
C GLU A 97 -8.83 -20.21 -1.87
N PHE A 98 -7.87 -19.89 -2.72
CA PHE A 98 -6.48 -20.34 -2.58
C PHE A 98 -5.86 -19.90 -1.26
N CYS A 99 -5.99 -18.63 -0.88
CA CYS A 99 -5.47 -18.09 0.36
C CYS A 99 -6.08 -18.78 1.59
N ASN A 100 -7.39 -19.03 1.56
CA ASN A 100 -8.09 -19.70 2.66
C ASN A 100 -7.71 -21.17 2.77
N ILE A 101 -7.76 -21.93 1.67
CA ILE A 101 -7.54 -23.39 1.68
C ILE A 101 -6.06 -23.72 1.93
N SER A 102 -5.13 -22.99 1.28
CA SER A 102 -3.72 -23.34 1.32
C SER A 102 -2.97 -22.79 2.52
N PHE A 103 -3.43 -21.67 3.11
CA PHE A 103 -2.69 -20.94 4.14
C PHE A 103 -3.51 -20.51 5.36
N ASP A 104 -4.84 -20.73 5.34
CA ASP A 104 -5.74 -20.28 6.43
C ASP A 104 -5.50 -18.81 6.82
N LEU A 105 -5.41 -17.93 5.80
CA LEU A 105 -5.07 -16.54 6.00
C LEU A 105 -6.20 -15.78 6.73
N THR A 106 -5.83 -15.06 7.78
CA THR A 106 -6.70 -14.13 8.51
C THR A 106 -6.29 -12.66 8.33
N LEU A 107 -5.12 -12.43 7.72
CA LEU A 107 -4.67 -11.08 7.39
C LEU A 107 -5.55 -10.46 6.29
N PRO A 108 -5.73 -9.12 6.27
CA PRO A 108 -6.45 -8.42 5.21
C PRO A 108 -5.86 -8.66 3.82
N ILE A 109 -6.72 -8.98 2.85
CA ILE A 109 -6.33 -9.25 1.46
C ILE A 109 -7.06 -8.26 0.55
N ALA A 110 -6.32 -7.55 -0.30
CA ALA A 110 -6.90 -6.71 -1.34
C ALA A 110 -7.41 -7.54 -2.52
N GLU A 111 -8.30 -6.96 -3.34
CA GLU A 111 -8.57 -7.49 -4.68
C GLU A 111 -7.30 -7.47 -5.53
N ILE A 112 -7.27 -8.26 -6.61
CA ILE A 112 -6.17 -8.25 -7.59
C ILE A 112 -5.93 -6.81 -8.05
N THR A 113 -4.72 -6.33 -7.83
CA THR A 113 -4.36 -4.92 -7.98
C THR A 113 -3.10 -4.78 -8.83
N SER A 114 -3.07 -3.78 -9.72
CA SER A 114 -1.84 -3.44 -10.43
C SER A 114 -0.89 -2.67 -9.49
N VAL A 115 0.36 -3.14 -9.40
CA VAL A 115 1.39 -2.60 -8.48
C VAL A 115 2.54 -1.90 -9.20
N ARG A 116 2.54 -1.93 -10.55
CA ARG A 116 3.57 -1.29 -11.38
C ARG A 116 3.02 -0.77 -12.71
N GLY A 117 3.82 0.07 -13.40
CA GLY A 117 3.46 0.64 -14.68
C GLY A 117 2.44 1.78 -14.56
N LYS A 118 1.88 2.19 -15.72
CA LYS A 118 0.97 3.35 -15.81
C LYS A 118 -0.37 3.14 -15.10
N ASN A 119 -0.80 1.91 -14.99
CA ASN A 119 -2.08 1.52 -14.38
C ASN A 119 -1.92 1.14 -12.90
N ALA A 120 -0.74 1.31 -12.32
CA ALA A 120 -0.52 0.99 -10.92
C ALA A 120 -1.50 1.73 -10.01
N HIS A 121 -1.93 1.06 -8.95
CA HIS A 121 -2.76 1.66 -7.89
C HIS A 121 -2.13 2.96 -7.36
N PRO A 122 -2.92 3.97 -6.96
CA PRO A 122 -2.40 5.26 -6.47
C PRO A 122 -1.31 5.13 -5.40
N PHE A 123 -1.45 4.19 -4.45
CA PHE A 123 -0.44 3.88 -3.45
C PHE A 123 0.93 3.53 -4.06
N TYR A 124 0.98 2.67 -5.07
CA TYR A 124 2.25 2.30 -5.73
C TYR A 124 2.79 3.39 -6.63
N ARG A 125 1.93 4.24 -7.23
CA ARG A 125 2.37 5.44 -7.96
C ARG A 125 3.01 6.46 -7.02
N TRP A 126 2.40 6.66 -5.84
CA TRP A 126 2.96 7.50 -4.78
C TRP A 126 4.33 6.98 -4.32
N LEU A 127 4.46 5.69 -4.00
CA LEU A 127 5.73 5.08 -3.63
C LEU A 127 6.82 5.31 -4.69
N LYS A 128 6.46 5.16 -5.97
CA LYS A 128 7.41 5.40 -7.06
C LYS A 128 7.82 6.88 -7.15
N LYS A 129 6.85 7.78 -7.04
CA LYS A 129 7.08 9.22 -7.20
C LYS A 129 7.86 9.83 -6.03
N GLU A 130 7.43 9.55 -4.80
CA GLU A 130 7.95 10.22 -3.61
C GLU A 130 9.16 9.47 -2.99
N HIS A 131 9.25 8.14 -3.17
CA HIS A 131 10.26 7.29 -2.53
C HIS A 131 11.14 6.51 -3.50
N ASN A 132 10.95 6.71 -4.82
CA ASN A 132 11.64 5.95 -5.87
C ASN A 132 11.55 4.42 -5.70
N PHE A 133 10.45 3.97 -5.09
CA PHE A 133 10.19 2.56 -4.82
C PHE A 133 9.14 1.99 -5.78
N GLN A 134 9.44 0.86 -6.38
CA GLN A 134 8.51 0.07 -7.19
C GLN A 134 8.81 -1.42 -7.00
N PRO A 135 7.81 -2.28 -6.79
CA PRO A 135 8.02 -3.72 -6.75
C PRO A 135 8.70 -4.21 -8.04
N LYS A 136 9.81 -4.95 -7.90
CA LYS A 136 10.53 -5.58 -9.02
C LYS A 136 10.12 -7.03 -9.23
N TRP A 137 9.46 -7.62 -8.23
CA TRP A 137 8.93 -8.97 -8.23
C TRP A 137 7.79 -9.11 -7.22
N ASN A 138 7.19 -10.32 -7.15
CA ASN A 138 6.21 -10.65 -6.12
C ASN A 138 6.87 -10.70 -4.73
N PHE A 139 6.08 -10.49 -3.70
CA PHE A 139 6.46 -10.51 -2.28
C PHE A 139 7.45 -9.40 -1.88
N TYR A 140 7.49 -8.29 -2.59
CA TYR A 140 8.10 -7.05 -2.13
C TYR A 140 7.28 -6.45 -0.99
N LYS A 141 7.95 -5.84 -0.03
CA LYS A 141 7.34 -5.34 1.20
C LYS A 141 7.54 -3.85 1.32
N VAL A 142 6.50 -3.19 1.79
CA VAL A 142 6.47 -1.77 2.13
C VAL A 142 6.05 -1.69 3.59
N LEU A 143 6.91 -1.15 4.43
CA LEU A 143 6.58 -0.86 5.82
C LEU A 143 6.16 0.60 5.94
N LEU A 144 5.03 0.84 6.57
CA LEU A 144 4.56 2.15 6.98
C LEU A 144 4.62 2.23 8.50
N ASP A 145 5.09 3.36 9.03
CA ASP A 145 5.04 3.62 10.47
C ASP A 145 3.60 3.91 10.93
N LYS A 146 3.43 4.15 12.23
CA LYS A 146 2.14 4.46 12.85
C LYS A 146 1.48 5.76 12.36
N ASN A 147 2.21 6.59 11.65
CA ASN A 147 1.74 7.84 11.06
C ASN A 147 1.52 7.73 9.54
N GLY A 148 1.80 6.57 8.94
CA GLY A 148 1.68 6.33 7.51
C GLY A 148 2.91 6.70 6.70
N HIS A 149 4.05 7.00 7.32
CA HIS A 149 5.29 7.28 6.61
C HIS A 149 5.96 5.98 6.16
N PHE A 150 6.54 6.03 4.96
CA PHE A 150 7.30 4.92 4.38
C PHE A 150 8.67 4.75 5.07
N HIS A 151 9.05 3.48 5.32
CA HIS A 151 10.34 3.04 5.85
C HIS A 151 11.03 2.04 4.94
#